data_eb35f3b40549bce935e70dd773433a66
#
_entry.id   eb35f3b40549bce935e70dd773433a66
#
_cell.length_a   1.000
_cell.length_b   1.000
_cell.length_c   1.000
_cell.angle_alpha   90.00
_cell.angle_beta   90.00
_cell.angle_gamma   90.00
#
_symmetry.space_group_name_H-M   'P 1'
#
loop_
_entity.id
_entity.type
_entity.pdbx_description
1 polymer ?
#
loop_
_entity_poly.entity_id
_entity_poly.type
_entity_poly.pdbx_seq_one_letter_code
_entity_poly.pdbx_strand_id
1 'polypeptide(L)'
;MSISRPFSIVLVEPEIPPNTGSIARLCGATNSVLHLVHPLGFSTDDKHLKRAGLDYWQHVEIEHWQNFDAFLAAQSELDLFFFTTKVRAVYSSAQFTPGCYMIFGKETKGLPEDILRLYQERCYTLPMPNPNIRSLNLAMTAGIVLYEAIRQCSTT
;
A
#
# COMPACT_ATOMS: atom_id res chain seq x y z
N MET A 1 16.11 -7.40 14.14
CA MET A 1 14.65 -7.39 13.92
C MET A 1 14.29 -8.55 13.00
N SER A 2 13.39 -9.41 13.45
CA SER A 2 12.98 -10.58 12.69
C SER A 2 11.52 -10.46 12.31
N ILE A 3 11.22 -10.68 11.03
CA ILE A 3 9.86 -10.69 10.50
C ILE A 3 9.61 -12.08 9.93
N SER A 4 8.59 -12.78 10.41
CA SER A 4 8.35 -14.18 10.06
C SER A 4 7.92 -14.38 8.61
N ARG A 5 7.21 -13.39 8.03
CA ARG A 5 6.77 -13.39 6.62
C ARG A 5 6.81 -11.96 6.11
N PRO A 6 7.19 -11.77 4.83
CA PRO A 6 7.22 -10.42 4.27
C PRO A 6 5.83 -9.80 4.18
N PHE A 7 5.73 -8.51 4.49
CA PHE A 7 4.53 -7.74 4.24
C PHE A 7 4.39 -7.46 2.75
N SER A 8 3.18 -7.12 2.34
CA SER A 8 2.89 -6.72 0.96
C SER A 8 2.24 -5.34 0.95
N ILE A 9 2.72 -4.47 0.07
CA ILE A 9 2.04 -3.22 -0.26
C ILE A 9 1.35 -3.41 -1.59
N VAL A 10 0.07 -3.06 -1.65
CA VAL A 10 -0.76 -3.20 -2.85
C VAL A 10 -1.20 -1.81 -3.30
N LEU A 11 -0.80 -1.44 -4.50
CA LEU A 11 -1.21 -0.18 -5.12
C LEU A 11 -2.26 -0.47 -6.19
N VAL A 12 -3.47 0.03 -5.97
CA VAL A 12 -4.60 -0.20 -6.89
C VAL A 12 -4.65 0.92 -7.90
N GLU A 13 -4.28 0.61 -9.14
CA GLU A 13 -4.29 1.54 -10.27
C GLU A 13 -3.54 2.84 -9.98
N PRO A 14 -2.27 2.77 -9.52
CA PRO A 14 -1.53 3.98 -9.19
C PRO A 14 -1.30 4.86 -10.42
N GLU A 15 -1.28 6.19 -10.20
CA GLU A 15 -1.28 7.16 -11.28
C GLU A 15 0.01 7.97 -11.36
N ILE A 16 0.71 8.15 -10.25
CA ILE A 16 1.86 9.04 -10.14
C ILE A 16 3.16 8.24 -10.03
N PRO A 17 3.96 8.20 -11.11
CA PRO A 17 5.17 7.37 -11.14
C PRO A 17 6.14 7.57 -9.98
N PRO A 18 6.47 8.80 -9.55
CA PRO A 18 7.38 8.98 -8.42
C PRO A 18 6.90 8.32 -7.12
N ASN A 19 5.59 8.29 -6.87
CA ASN A 19 5.05 7.61 -5.69
C ASN A 19 5.31 6.12 -5.73
N THR A 20 5.05 5.49 -6.87
CA THR A 20 5.30 4.05 -7.06
C THR A 20 6.79 3.75 -6.93
N GLY A 21 7.66 4.59 -7.51
CA GLY A 21 9.10 4.43 -7.38
C GLY A 21 9.58 4.51 -5.94
N SER A 22 9.09 5.49 -5.19
CA SER A 22 9.43 5.64 -3.77
C SER A 22 8.94 4.46 -2.93
N ILE A 23 7.75 3.94 -3.25
CA ILE A 23 7.21 2.76 -2.56
C ILE A 23 8.01 1.50 -2.92
N ALA A 24 8.46 1.37 -4.16
CA ALA A 24 9.34 0.27 -4.56
C ALA A 24 10.62 0.28 -3.73
N ARG A 25 11.23 1.46 -3.56
CA ARG A 25 12.41 1.61 -2.72
C ARG A 25 12.12 1.23 -1.26
N LEU A 26 10.98 1.65 -0.74
CA LEU A 26 10.53 1.29 0.61
C LEU A 26 10.38 -0.22 0.76
N CYS A 27 9.77 -0.89 -0.20
CA CYS A 27 9.62 -2.34 -0.20
C CYS A 27 10.98 -3.04 -0.26
N GLY A 28 11.90 -2.53 -1.06
CA GLY A 28 13.27 -3.06 -1.11
C GLY A 28 13.97 -2.96 0.24
N ALA A 29 13.85 -1.81 0.90
CA ALA A 29 14.50 -1.57 2.19
C ALA A 29 13.95 -2.47 3.31
N THR A 30 12.71 -2.89 3.21
CA THR A 30 12.01 -3.65 4.25
C THR A 30 11.81 -5.13 3.91
N ASN A 31 12.31 -5.57 2.76
CA ASN A 31 12.06 -6.90 2.22
C ASN A 31 10.56 -7.21 2.10
N SER A 32 9.79 -6.19 1.70
CA SER A 32 8.36 -6.32 1.44
C SER A 32 8.10 -6.54 -0.04
N VAL A 33 6.95 -7.12 -0.37
CA VAL A 33 6.54 -7.35 -1.75
C VAL A 33 5.66 -6.18 -2.21
N LEU A 34 5.90 -5.71 -3.43
CA LEU A 34 5.07 -4.67 -4.06
C LEU A 34 4.13 -5.33 -5.06
N HIS A 35 2.83 -5.12 -4.88
CA HIS A 35 1.81 -5.57 -5.81
C HIS A 35 1.25 -4.36 -6.56
N LEU A 36 1.26 -4.45 -7.89
CA LEU A 36 0.72 -3.41 -8.77
C LEU A 36 -0.54 -3.96 -9.44
N VAL A 37 -1.68 -3.37 -9.13
CA VAL A 37 -2.96 -3.73 -9.73
C VAL A 37 -3.22 -2.82 -10.92
N HIS A 38 -3.30 -3.42 -12.10
CA HIS A 38 -3.54 -2.72 -13.36
C HIS A 38 -5.02 -2.32 -13.52
N PRO A 39 -5.31 -1.30 -14.33
CA PRO A 39 -4.39 -0.55 -15.18
C PRO A 39 -3.55 0.47 -14.39
N LEU A 40 -2.32 0.69 -14.84
CA LEU A 40 -1.45 1.72 -14.27
C LEU A 40 -1.64 3.01 -15.07
N GLY A 41 -1.54 4.14 -14.41
CA GLY A 41 -1.58 5.45 -15.06
C GLY A 41 -0.28 5.84 -15.74
N PHE A 42 0.67 4.92 -15.84
CA PHE A 42 2.00 5.15 -16.43
C PHE A 42 2.60 3.82 -16.90
N SER A 43 3.70 3.91 -17.66
CA SER A 43 4.47 2.74 -18.06
C SER A 43 5.54 2.43 -17.00
N THR A 44 5.83 1.14 -16.78
CA THR A 44 6.94 0.73 -15.91
C THR A 44 8.30 1.15 -16.48
N ASP A 45 8.36 1.56 -17.75
CA ASP A 45 9.54 2.15 -18.36
C ASP A 45 9.63 3.66 -18.17
N ASP A 46 8.67 4.27 -17.45
CA ASP A 46 8.64 5.72 -17.24
C ASP A 46 9.89 6.20 -16.51
N LYS A 47 10.47 7.31 -17.03
CA LYS A 47 11.71 7.87 -16.47
C LYS A 47 11.56 8.39 -15.05
N HIS A 48 10.35 8.87 -14.67
CA HIS A 48 10.10 9.37 -13.32
C HIS A 48 10.03 8.21 -12.32
N LEU A 49 9.45 7.09 -12.74
CA LEU A 49 9.44 5.86 -11.96
C LEU A 49 10.88 5.38 -11.73
N LYS A 50 11.65 5.31 -12.80
CA LYS A 50 13.04 4.87 -12.74
C LYS A 50 13.90 5.80 -11.89
N ARG A 51 13.72 7.12 -12.02
CA ARG A 51 14.49 8.09 -11.24
C ARG A 51 14.23 7.96 -9.74
N ALA A 52 12.99 7.66 -9.35
CA ALA A 52 12.60 7.53 -7.93
C ALA A 52 13.05 6.20 -7.33
N GLY A 53 13.12 5.12 -8.12
CA GLY A 53 13.36 3.78 -7.61
C GLY A 53 14.20 2.85 -8.47
N LEU A 54 14.82 3.35 -9.56
CA LEU A 54 15.46 2.49 -10.55
C LEU A 54 16.58 1.61 -9.97
N ASP A 55 17.44 2.20 -9.16
CA ASP A 55 18.59 1.48 -8.61
C ASP A 55 18.16 0.34 -7.69
N TYR A 56 16.92 0.37 -7.21
CA TYR A 56 16.38 -0.61 -6.28
C TYR A 56 15.36 -1.54 -6.92
N TRP A 57 14.83 -1.20 -8.09
CA TRP A 57 13.74 -1.94 -8.73
C TRP A 57 14.06 -3.43 -8.92
N GLN A 58 15.26 -3.73 -9.34
CA GLN A 58 15.71 -5.10 -9.54
C GLN A 58 15.89 -5.89 -8.23
N HIS A 59 15.90 -5.20 -7.10
CA HIS A 59 16.03 -5.82 -5.78
C HIS A 59 14.70 -5.92 -5.03
N VAL A 60 13.61 -5.57 -5.69
CA VAL A 60 12.26 -5.58 -5.13
C VAL A 60 11.46 -6.68 -5.82
N GLU A 61 10.78 -7.50 -5.02
CA GLU A 61 9.81 -8.43 -5.57
C GLU A 61 8.56 -7.66 -5.95
N ILE A 62 8.23 -7.66 -7.24
CA ILE A 62 7.08 -6.93 -7.79
C ILE A 62 6.17 -7.93 -8.47
N GLU A 63 4.90 -7.92 -8.08
CA GLU A 63 3.86 -8.74 -8.67
C GLU A 63 2.83 -7.87 -9.35
N HIS A 64 2.40 -8.28 -10.54
CA HIS A 64 1.40 -7.58 -11.34
C HIS A 64 0.10 -8.34 -11.33
N TRP A 65 -1.01 -7.62 -11.17
CA TRP A 65 -2.36 -8.17 -11.22
C TRP A 65 -3.13 -7.51 -12.35
N GLN A 66 -3.85 -8.30 -13.12
CA GLN A 66 -4.61 -7.82 -14.27
C GLN A 66 -5.69 -6.81 -13.87
N ASN A 67 -6.31 -7.02 -12.72
CA ASN A 67 -7.31 -6.13 -12.14
C ASN A 67 -7.45 -6.39 -10.63
N PHE A 68 -8.21 -5.53 -9.96
CA PHE A 68 -8.36 -5.63 -8.52
C PHE A 68 -9.18 -6.87 -8.10
N ASP A 69 -10.19 -7.24 -8.89
CA ASP A 69 -11.00 -8.43 -8.58
C ASP A 69 -10.14 -9.68 -8.57
N ALA A 70 -9.22 -9.81 -9.52
CA ALA A 70 -8.28 -10.94 -9.56
C ALA A 70 -7.39 -11.00 -8.32
N PHE A 71 -6.92 -9.84 -7.86
CA PHE A 71 -6.13 -9.76 -6.63
C PHE A 71 -6.96 -10.21 -5.42
N LEU A 72 -8.14 -9.63 -5.24
CA LEU A 72 -9.01 -9.93 -4.09
C LEU A 72 -9.42 -11.40 -4.03
N ALA A 73 -9.72 -11.99 -5.20
CA ALA A 73 -10.13 -13.40 -5.27
C ALA A 73 -9.03 -14.36 -4.85
N ALA A 74 -7.77 -13.95 -4.96
CA ALA A 74 -6.61 -14.78 -4.62
C ALA A 74 -6.23 -14.72 -3.14
N GLN A 75 -6.82 -13.81 -2.35
CA GLN A 75 -6.38 -13.55 -0.98
C GLN A 75 -7.44 -13.91 0.05
N SER A 76 -6.99 -14.20 1.29
CA SER A 76 -7.87 -14.34 2.44
C SER A 76 -8.22 -12.95 2.99
N GLU A 77 -9.50 -12.70 3.27
CA GLU A 77 -9.96 -11.42 3.82
C GLU A 77 -9.25 -11.04 5.11
N LEU A 78 -8.89 -12.01 5.94
CA LEU A 78 -8.24 -11.76 7.24
C LEU A 78 -6.85 -11.13 7.10
N ASP A 79 -6.24 -11.23 5.94
CA ASP A 79 -4.92 -10.67 5.69
C ASP A 79 -4.97 -9.29 5.01
N LEU A 80 -6.16 -8.75 4.75
CA LEU A 80 -6.35 -7.51 3.99
C LEU A 80 -6.59 -6.33 4.92
N PHE A 81 -5.84 -5.25 4.71
CA PHE A 81 -6.00 -3.97 5.42
C PHE A 81 -6.07 -2.86 4.37
N PHE A 82 -7.15 -2.07 4.40
CA PHE A 82 -7.42 -1.03 3.41
C PHE A 82 -7.22 0.34 4.03
N PHE A 83 -6.64 1.28 3.27
CA PHE A 83 -6.37 2.63 3.77
C PHE A 83 -7.08 3.66 2.93
N THR A 84 -7.81 4.55 3.60
CA THR A 84 -8.65 5.57 2.98
C THR A 84 -8.86 6.73 3.94
N THR A 85 -9.15 7.91 3.39
CA THR A 85 -9.50 9.08 4.21
C THR A 85 -10.97 9.10 4.62
N LYS A 86 -11.75 8.14 4.16
CA LYS A 86 -13.23 8.13 4.30
C LYS A 86 -13.76 7.36 5.52
N VAL A 87 -12.88 6.93 6.41
CA VAL A 87 -13.26 6.19 7.62
C VAL A 87 -12.66 6.87 8.85
N ARG A 88 -13.09 6.41 10.04
CA ARG A 88 -12.64 6.99 11.30
C ARG A 88 -11.64 6.12 12.07
N ALA A 89 -11.63 4.83 11.81
CA ALA A 89 -10.73 3.91 12.51
C ALA A 89 -9.28 4.26 12.15
N VAL A 90 -8.47 4.49 13.17
CA VAL A 90 -7.08 4.95 12.97
C VAL A 90 -6.16 3.75 12.68
N TYR A 91 -5.22 3.94 11.78
CA TYR A 91 -4.30 2.89 11.33
C TYR A 91 -3.57 2.19 12.49
N SER A 92 -3.26 2.92 13.56
CA SER A 92 -2.56 2.36 14.71
C SER A 92 -3.43 1.43 15.55
N SER A 93 -4.76 1.47 15.38
CA SER A 93 -5.68 0.54 16.04
C SER A 93 -5.82 -0.78 15.25
N ALA A 94 -5.33 -0.84 14.03
CA ALA A 94 -5.35 -2.06 13.26
C ALA A 94 -4.43 -3.11 13.91
N GLN A 95 -4.89 -4.34 13.94
CA GLN A 95 -4.07 -5.45 14.46
C GLN A 95 -3.45 -6.17 13.26
N PHE A 96 -2.30 -5.66 12.83
CA PHE A 96 -1.62 -6.21 11.66
C PHE A 96 -1.12 -7.62 11.94
N THR A 97 -1.29 -8.48 10.94
CA THR A 97 -0.82 -9.88 10.99
C THR A 97 0.46 -10.02 10.17
N PRO A 98 1.37 -10.92 10.57
CA PRO A 98 2.59 -11.15 9.78
C PRO A 98 2.25 -11.57 8.35
N GLY A 99 2.87 -10.91 7.37
CA GLY A 99 2.64 -11.18 5.97
C GLY A 99 1.35 -10.60 5.40
N CYS A 100 0.70 -9.67 6.12
CA CYS A 100 -0.55 -9.07 5.63
C CYS A 100 -0.33 -8.16 4.43
N TYR A 101 -1.44 -7.80 3.78
CA TYR A 101 -1.49 -6.91 2.63
C TYR A 101 -2.03 -5.55 3.05
N MET A 102 -1.29 -4.50 2.72
CA MET A 102 -1.69 -3.11 2.97
C MET A 102 -2.08 -2.49 1.64
N ILE A 103 -3.36 -2.16 1.48
CA ILE A 103 -3.98 -1.82 0.20
C ILE A 103 -4.28 -0.33 0.14
N PHE A 104 -3.75 0.32 -0.87
CA PHE A 104 -3.89 1.77 -1.10
C PHE A 104 -4.52 2.02 -2.47
N GLY A 105 -5.40 3.00 -2.53
CA GLY A 105 -6.05 3.42 -3.77
C GLY A 105 -5.20 4.38 -4.59
N LYS A 106 -5.70 4.72 -5.77
CA LYS A 106 -5.06 5.71 -6.64
C LYS A 106 -5.03 7.09 -5.98
N GLU A 107 -4.09 7.91 -6.40
CA GLU A 107 -3.80 9.19 -5.72
C GLU A 107 -4.96 10.17 -5.80
N THR A 108 -5.73 10.16 -6.90
CA THR A 108 -6.83 11.12 -7.09
C THR A 108 -8.13 10.72 -6.39
N LYS A 109 -8.56 9.46 -6.54
CA LYS A 109 -9.89 9.03 -6.08
C LYS A 109 -9.84 8.03 -4.92
N GLY A 110 -8.68 7.51 -4.59
CA GLY A 110 -8.56 6.46 -3.58
C GLY A 110 -9.13 5.13 -4.03
N LEU A 111 -9.60 4.34 -3.09
CA LEU A 111 -10.19 3.02 -3.37
C LEU A 111 -11.65 3.16 -3.82
N PRO A 112 -12.14 2.21 -4.66
CA PRO A 112 -13.54 2.22 -5.07
C PRO A 112 -14.50 2.16 -3.88
N GLU A 113 -15.62 2.88 -3.98
CA GLU A 113 -16.58 2.98 -2.88
C GLU A 113 -17.25 1.65 -2.54
N ASP A 114 -17.51 0.79 -3.52
CA ASP A 114 -18.06 -0.54 -3.29
C ASP A 114 -17.11 -1.40 -2.48
N ILE A 115 -15.80 -1.27 -2.71
CA ILE A 115 -14.77 -1.97 -1.93
C ILE A 115 -14.75 -1.46 -0.50
N LEU A 116 -14.83 -0.14 -0.30
CA LEU A 116 -14.85 0.45 1.04
C LEU A 116 -16.07 0.00 1.85
N ARG A 117 -17.22 -0.16 1.20
CA ARG A 117 -18.43 -0.67 1.85
C ARG A 117 -18.31 -2.15 2.18
N LEU A 118 -17.81 -2.94 1.24
CA LEU A 118 -17.68 -4.39 1.42
C LEU A 118 -16.71 -4.75 2.54
N TYR A 119 -15.61 -4.00 2.65
CA TYR A 119 -14.55 -4.24 3.64
C TYR A 119 -14.50 -3.15 4.71
N GLN A 120 -15.63 -2.55 5.05
CA GLN A 120 -15.70 -1.40 5.95
C GLN A 120 -14.95 -1.61 7.28
N GLU A 121 -15.07 -2.80 7.86
CA GLU A 121 -14.43 -3.12 9.14
C GLU A 121 -12.92 -3.36 9.02
N ARG A 122 -12.39 -3.36 7.80
CA ARG A 122 -10.98 -3.54 7.53
C ARG A 122 -10.34 -2.30 6.92
N CYS A 123 -11.02 -1.16 7.02
CA CYS A 123 -10.56 0.13 6.51
C CYS A 123 -10.06 1.00 7.66
N TYR A 124 -8.95 1.68 7.42
CA TYR A 124 -8.29 2.52 8.42
C TYR A 124 -7.81 3.82 7.77
N THR A 125 -7.60 4.82 8.61
CA THR A 125 -7.15 6.14 8.16
C THR A 125 -5.95 6.62 8.99
N LEU A 126 -5.20 7.56 8.42
CA LEU A 126 -4.18 8.31 9.18
C LEU A 126 -4.82 9.63 9.66
N PRO A 127 -4.62 10.00 10.92
CA PRO A 127 -5.18 11.26 11.43
C PRO A 127 -4.65 12.47 10.66
N MET A 128 -5.55 13.35 10.25
CA MET A 128 -5.22 14.62 9.60
C MET A 128 -6.06 15.72 10.27
N PRO A 129 -5.55 16.32 11.36
CA PRO A 129 -6.35 17.28 12.11
C PRO A 129 -6.59 18.61 11.39
N ASN A 130 -5.76 18.95 10.38
CA ASN A 130 -5.97 20.16 9.61
C ASN A 130 -7.03 19.95 8.52
N PRO A 131 -8.21 20.60 8.60
CA PRO A 131 -9.29 20.37 7.64
C PRO A 131 -8.98 20.90 6.24
N ASN A 132 -7.94 21.70 6.08
CA ASN A 132 -7.54 22.23 4.77
C ASN A 132 -6.70 21.26 3.96
N ILE A 133 -6.26 20.16 4.55
CA ILE A 133 -5.48 19.12 3.86
C ILE A 133 -6.39 17.93 3.61
N ARG A 134 -6.49 17.50 2.36
CA ARG A 134 -7.41 16.42 1.95
C ARG A 134 -6.83 15.03 2.11
N SER A 135 -5.53 14.91 1.87
CA SER A 135 -4.84 13.62 1.90
C SER A 135 -3.35 13.83 2.10
N LEU A 136 -2.68 12.80 2.56
CA LEU A 136 -1.22 12.73 2.61
C LEU A 136 -0.71 12.13 1.30
N ASN A 137 0.53 12.44 0.96
CA ASN A 137 1.21 11.79 -0.16
C ASN A 137 1.18 10.27 0.01
N LEU A 138 0.90 9.56 -1.08
CA LEU A 138 0.73 8.11 -1.05
C LEU A 138 1.97 7.39 -0.51
N ALA A 139 3.16 7.78 -0.96
CA ALA A 139 4.39 7.13 -0.52
C ALA A 139 4.65 7.35 0.97
N MET A 140 4.34 8.54 1.48
CA MET A 140 4.43 8.81 2.92
C MET A 140 3.46 7.94 3.71
N THR A 141 2.21 7.86 3.25
CA THR A 141 1.19 7.03 3.88
C THR A 141 1.64 5.57 3.95
N ALA A 142 2.11 5.04 2.83
CA ALA A 142 2.59 3.65 2.77
C ALA A 142 3.74 3.41 3.76
N GLY A 143 4.67 4.34 3.86
CA GLY A 143 5.79 4.22 4.79
C GLY A 143 5.35 4.22 6.25
N ILE A 144 4.44 5.13 6.61
CA ILE A 144 3.92 5.21 7.97
C ILE A 144 3.22 3.90 8.36
N VAL A 145 2.34 3.42 7.49
CA VAL A 145 1.56 2.20 7.75
C VAL A 145 2.46 0.97 7.82
N LEU A 146 3.38 0.84 6.87
CA LEU A 146 4.28 -0.32 6.84
C LEU A 146 5.14 -0.40 8.10
N TYR A 147 5.72 0.72 8.54
CA TYR A 147 6.54 0.71 9.74
C TYR A 147 5.74 0.51 11.02
N GLU A 148 4.48 0.90 11.04
CA GLU A 148 3.59 0.52 12.16
C GLU A 148 3.36 -0.99 12.18
N ALA A 149 3.12 -1.61 11.03
CA ALA A 149 2.96 -3.06 10.94
C ALA A 149 4.24 -3.78 11.35
N ILE A 150 5.39 -3.29 10.92
CA ILE A 150 6.68 -3.84 11.33
C ILE A 150 6.85 -3.75 12.84
N ARG A 151 6.53 -2.60 13.44
CA ARG A 151 6.61 -2.42 14.88
C ARG A 151 5.75 -3.43 15.63
N GLN A 152 4.50 -3.60 15.19
CA GLN A 152 3.56 -4.51 15.84
C GLN A 152 4.00 -5.98 15.74
N CYS A 153 4.55 -6.37 14.60
CA CYS A 153 4.85 -7.77 14.31
C CYS A 153 6.32 -8.16 14.55
N SER A 154 7.17 -7.20 14.88
CA SER A 154 8.58 -7.48 15.14
C SER A 154 8.77 -8.16 16.46
N THR A 155 9.65 -9.20 16.45
CA THR A 155 10.18 -9.79 17.66
C THR A 155 11.55 -9.17 17.89
N THR A 156 11.74 -8.55 19.03
CA THR A 156 13.03 -7.98 19.44
C THR A 156 13.75 -8.92 20.40
#